data_90cc6b92c67a6024a9d6e776e161c0b2
#
_entry.id   90cc6b92c67a6024a9d6e776e161c0b2
#
_cell.length_a   1.000
_cell.length_b   1.000
_cell.length_c   1.000
_cell.angle_alpha   90.00
_cell.angle_beta   90.00
_cell.angle_gamma   90.00
#
_symmetry.space_group_name_H-M   'P 1'
#
loop_
_entity.id
_entity.type
_entity.pdbx_description
1 polymer ?
#
loop_
_entity_poly.entity_id
_entity_poly.type
_entity_poly.pdbx_seq_one_letter_code
_entity_poly.pdbx_strand_id
1 'polypeptide(L)'
;MKRLKNKFLQAFFSCCLLFALLTAAQAAEPIRYEVNTAAELAEAALAVNAAGGEAEIVLKADITLSMAVWQAAQAAAGLPAGDNALLFTRGTVTLLGEGHSITADATGHRGISVSGSAVLNLGAPGYAESLTIRGGGGDMVLLSPLVSLSGAAVLNVYDGAALRDTLSRSTPGGVQLSGTAELNMHGGVIEHCNNSLSVAGGVVVDGAAVFRLCGGTIRGCTGYGGAVAIGGQGRMEFSAGLIENCESLDCGGAILLVSTAPIHYGGGTA
;
A
#
# COMPACT_ATOMS: atom_id res chain seq x y z
N MET A 1 58.99 -6.84 -27.64
CA MET A 1 57.75 -6.37 -28.35
C MET A 1 56.53 -7.28 -28.21
N LYS A 2 56.64 -8.61 -28.22
CA LYS A 2 55.47 -9.52 -28.05
C LYS A 2 54.77 -9.42 -26.67
N ARG A 3 55.49 -9.19 -25.56
CA ARG A 3 54.88 -9.10 -24.21
C ARG A 3 54.08 -7.81 -23.97
N LEU A 4 54.38 -6.71 -24.64
CA LEU A 4 53.65 -5.45 -24.53
C LEU A 4 52.32 -5.54 -25.28
N LYS A 5 52.29 -6.19 -26.45
CA LYS A 5 51.07 -6.39 -27.23
C LYS A 5 50.02 -7.22 -26.49
N ASN A 6 50.43 -8.26 -25.77
CA ASN A 6 49.48 -9.10 -24.99
C ASN A 6 48.88 -8.36 -23.78
N LYS A 7 49.65 -7.47 -23.10
CA LYS A 7 49.09 -6.68 -22.01
C LYS A 7 48.10 -5.61 -22.47
N PHE A 8 48.34 -5.01 -23.64
CA PHE A 8 47.39 -4.06 -24.25
C PHE A 8 46.12 -4.78 -24.72
N LEU A 9 46.22 -5.96 -25.28
CA LEU A 9 45.09 -6.74 -25.72
C LEU A 9 44.23 -7.23 -24.55
N GLN A 10 44.85 -7.65 -23.45
CA GLN A 10 44.14 -8.02 -22.22
C GLN A 10 43.46 -6.82 -21.54
N ALA A 11 44.09 -5.66 -21.51
CA ALA A 11 43.50 -4.43 -20.97
C ALA A 11 42.33 -3.96 -21.82
N PHE A 12 42.41 -4.10 -23.14
CA PHE A 12 41.35 -3.72 -24.06
C PHE A 12 40.13 -4.69 -23.92
N PHE A 13 40.38 -5.98 -23.83
CA PHE A 13 39.31 -6.96 -23.60
C PHE A 13 38.65 -6.79 -22.23
N SER A 14 39.43 -6.46 -21.18
CA SER A 14 38.90 -6.19 -19.84
C SER A 14 38.04 -4.93 -19.82
N CYS A 15 38.48 -3.88 -20.53
CA CYS A 15 37.72 -2.63 -20.66
C CYS A 15 36.42 -2.80 -21.47
N CYS A 16 36.45 -3.56 -22.55
CA CYS A 16 35.27 -3.88 -23.35
C CYS A 16 34.29 -4.78 -22.58
N LEU A 17 34.78 -5.72 -21.76
CA LEU A 17 33.91 -6.53 -20.89
C LEU A 17 33.28 -5.69 -19.77
N LEU A 18 34.03 -4.73 -19.19
CA LEU A 18 33.47 -3.80 -18.21
C LEU A 18 32.43 -2.88 -18.84
N PHE A 19 32.67 -2.39 -20.06
CA PHE A 19 31.68 -1.57 -20.80
C PHE A 19 30.43 -2.38 -21.17
N ALA A 20 30.58 -3.65 -21.57
CA ALA A 20 29.45 -4.53 -21.86
C ALA A 20 28.67 -4.90 -20.59
N LEU A 21 29.32 -4.97 -19.42
CA LEU A 21 28.65 -5.18 -18.13
C LEU A 21 27.98 -3.89 -17.60
N LEU A 22 28.48 -2.70 -17.93
CA LEU A 22 27.84 -1.43 -17.58
C LEU A 22 26.61 -1.10 -18.44
N THR A 23 26.50 -1.67 -19.63
CA THR A 23 25.29 -1.48 -20.48
C THR A 23 24.16 -2.48 -20.19
N ALA A 24 24.38 -3.43 -19.27
CA ALA A 24 23.45 -4.54 -19.01
C ALA A 24 22.51 -4.31 -17.82
N ALA A 25 22.45 -3.11 -17.25
CA ALA A 25 21.51 -2.81 -16.17
C ALA A 25 20.85 -1.44 -16.35
N GLN A 26 20.35 -1.19 -17.55
CA GLN A 26 19.29 -0.19 -17.67
C GLN A 26 18.04 -0.90 -17.11
N ALA A 27 17.65 -0.54 -15.89
CA ALA A 27 16.39 -1.02 -15.34
C ALA A 27 15.30 -0.75 -16.40
N ALA A 28 14.56 -1.79 -16.75
CA ALA A 28 13.45 -1.60 -17.68
C ALA A 28 12.52 -0.54 -17.08
N GLU A 29 12.14 0.44 -17.88
CA GLU A 29 11.19 1.45 -17.44
C GLU A 29 9.90 0.77 -16.98
N PRO A 30 9.25 1.26 -15.89
CA PRO A 30 8.01 0.68 -15.43
C PRO A 30 6.94 0.76 -16.54
N ILE A 31 6.15 -0.28 -16.67
CA ILE A 31 5.02 -0.28 -17.62
C ILE A 31 3.99 0.72 -17.07
N ARG A 32 3.58 1.69 -17.91
CA ARG A 32 2.63 2.72 -17.53
C ARG A 32 1.23 2.41 -18.06
N TYR A 33 0.27 2.40 -17.15
CA TYR A 33 -1.16 2.28 -17.42
C TYR A 33 -1.86 3.58 -17.07
N GLU A 34 -2.62 4.16 -17.98
CA GLU A 34 -3.52 5.28 -17.72
C GLU A 34 -4.94 4.74 -17.64
N VAL A 35 -5.63 5.00 -16.53
CA VAL A 35 -6.92 4.38 -16.24
C VAL A 35 -7.98 5.42 -15.90
N ASN A 36 -9.15 5.29 -16.52
CA ASN A 36 -10.30 6.16 -16.35
C ASN A 36 -11.48 5.45 -15.66
N THR A 37 -11.46 4.12 -15.65
CA THR A 37 -12.57 3.28 -15.21
C THR A 37 -12.12 2.16 -14.27
N ALA A 38 -13.05 1.63 -13.49
CA ALA A 38 -12.78 0.45 -12.65
C ALA A 38 -12.38 -0.78 -13.48
N ALA A 39 -12.86 -0.91 -14.70
CA ALA A 39 -12.51 -2.01 -15.59
C ALA A 39 -11.04 -1.90 -16.05
N GLU A 40 -10.60 -0.74 -16.52
CA GLU A 40 -9.21 -0.49 -16.91
C GLU A 40 -8.26 -0.68 -15.72
N LEU A 41 -8.65 -0.23 -14.52
CA LEU A 41 -7.88 -0.45 -13.31
C LEU A 41 -7.77 -1.95 -12.96
N ALA A 42 -8.86 -2.71 -13.09
CA ALA A 42 -8.85 -4.15 -12.87
C ALA A 42 -7.97 -4.89 -13.89
N GLU A 43 -8.05 -4.53 -15.16
CA GLU A 43 -7.21 -5.09 -16.23
C GLU A 43 -5.73 -4.80 -16.00
N ALA A 44 -5.38 -3.56 -15.63
CA ALA A 44 -4.00 -3.19 -15.30
C ALA A 44 -3.47 -4.00 -14.10
N ALA A 45 -4.26 -4.15 -13.03
CA ALA A 45 -3.89 -4.95 -11.87
C ALA A 45 -3.69 -6.43 -12.23
N LEU A 46 -4.56 -7.02 -13.05
CA LEU A 46 -4.41 -8.40 -13.51
C LEU A 46 -3.17 -8.57 -14.39
N ALA A 47 -2.87 -7.61 -15.26
CA ALA A 47 -1.67 -7.64 -16.10
C ALA A 47 -0.39 -7.61 -15.25
N VAL A 48 -0.34 -6.74 -14.22
CA VAL A 48 0.80 -6.69 -13.28
C VAL A 48 0.90 -7.99 -12.49
N ASN A 49 -0.22 -8.52 -11.98
CA ASN A 49 -0.24 -9.79 -11.27
C ASN A 49 0.27 -10.96 -12.13
N ALA A 50 0.00 -10.95 -13.43
CA ALA A 50 0.47 -11.97 -14.36
C ALA A 50 1.97 -11.83 -14.68
N ALA A 51 2.40 -10.61 -15.02
CA ALA A 51 3.78 -10.35 -15.45
C ALA A 51 4.76 -10.25 -14.27
N GLY A 52 4.35 -9.65 -13.15
CA GLY A 52 5.27 -9.15 -12.14
C GLY A 52 6.03 -7.92 -12.67
N GLY A 53 7.13 -7.54 -12.00
CA GLY A 53 7.93 -6.39 -12.41
C GLY A 53 7.39 -5.08 -11.87
N GLU A 54 7.80 -3.97 -12.47
CA GLU A 54 7.44 -2.61 -12.04
C GLU A 54 6.39 -2.02 -12.98
N ALA A 55 5.37 -1.38 -12.40
CA ALA A 55 4.31 -0.70 -13.15
C ALA A 55 3.90 0.60 -12.47
N GLU A 56 3.56 1.59 -13.28
CA GLU A 56 2.85 2.79 -12.86
C GLU A 56 1.40 2.71 -13.33
N ILE A 57 0.46 2.92 -12.42
CA ILE A 57 -0.96 3.07 -12.73
C ILE A 57 -1.36 4.50 -12.40
N VAL A 58 -1.78 5.24 -13.41
CA VAL A 58 -2.12 6.67 -13.30
C VAL A 58 -3.61 6.84 -13.46
N LEU A 59 -4.25 7.41 -12.45
CA LEU A 59 -5.68 7.73 -12.52
C LEU A 59 -5.87 8.96 -13.41
N LYS A 60 -6.81 8.88 -14.34
CA LYS A 60 -7.24 9.99 -15.18
C LYS A 60 -8.70 10.41 -14.89
N ALA A 61 -9.33 9.73 -13.94
CA ALA A 61 -10.65 10.05 -13.44
C ALA A 61 -10.84 9.49 -12.03
N ASP A 62 -11.85 9.95 -11.32
CA ASP A 62 -12.31 9.33 -10.08
C ASP A 62 -12.89 7.95 -10.36
N ILE A 63 -12.43 6.94 -9.64
CA ILE A 63 -12.81 5.54 -9.84
C ILE A 63 -13.55 5.04 -8.60
N THR A 64 -14.72 4.44 -8.80
CA THR A 64 -15.39 3.64 -7.76
C THR A 64 -15.09 2.17 -8.02
N LEU A 65 -14.49 1.48 -7.04
CA LEU A 65 -14.25 0.05 -7.13
C LEU A 65 -15.55 -0.72 -7.20
N SER A 66 -15.52 -1.87 -7.85
CA SER A 66 -16.68 -2.78 -7.93
C SER A 66 -16.19 -4.22 -7.97
N MET A 67 -16.62 -5.00 -6.99
CA MET A 67 -16.34 -6.44 -6.96
C MET A 67 -16.87 -7.15 -8.22
N ALA A 68 -18.02 -6.74 -8.74
CA ALA A 68 -18.58 -7.31 -9.97
C ALA A 68 -17.68 -7.02 -11.19
N VAL A 69 -17.12 -5.81 -11.29
CA VAL A 69 -16.17 -5.44 -12.35
C VAL A 69 -14.88 -6.25 -12.22
N TRP A 70 -14.35 -6.39 -11.01
CA TRP A 70 -13.17 -7.21 -10.73
C TRP A 70 -13.38 -8.68 -11.13
N GLN A 71 -14.53 -9.27 -10.75
CA GLN A 71 -14.87 -10.65 -11.10
C GLN A 71 -15.06 -10.83 -12.61
N ALA A 72 -15.65 -9.85 -13.30
CA ALA A 72 -15.78 -9.87 -14.75
C ALA A 72 -14.40 -9.84 -15.44
N ALA A 73 -13.47 -9.00 -14.97
CA ALA A 73 -12.11 -8.95 -15.50
C ALA A 73 -11.35 -10.26 -15.24
N GLN A 74 -11.51 -10.87 -14.05
CA GLN A 74 -10.95 -12.19 -13.75
C GLN A 74 -11.49 -13.27 -14.69
N ALA A 75 -12.80 -13.30 -14.91
CA ALA A 75 -13.43 -14.26 -15.81
C ALA A 75 -12.95 -14.09 -17.25
N ALA A 76 -12.79 -12.87 -17.74
CA ALA A 76 -12.21 -12.57 -19.04
C ALA A 76 -10.75 -13.05 -19.17
N ALA A 77 -10.00 -13.01 -18.08
CA ALA A 77 -8.62 -13.53 -18.00
C ALA A 77 -8.55 -15.05 -17.73
N GLY A 78 -9.67 -15.75 -17.64
CA GLY A 78 -9.72 -17.18 -17.33
C GLY A 78 -9.37 -17.54 -15.88
N LEU A 79 -9.50 -16.58 -14.96
CA LEU A 79 -9.20 -16.73 -13.54
C LEU A 79 -10.47 -17.00 -12.73
N PRO A 80 -10.39 -17.71 -11.60
CA PRO A 80 -11.53 -17.91 -10.72
C PRO A 80 -11.94 -16.57 -10.08
N ALA A 81 -13.25 -16.41 -9.87
CA ALA A 81 -13.79 -15.27 -9.16
C ALA A 81 -13.29 -15.23 -7.71
N GLY A 82 -12.89 -14.08 -7.26
CA GLY A 82 -12.43 -13.83 -5.88
C GLY A 82 -13.31 -12.79 -5.19
N ASP A 83 -13.19 -12.71 -3.87
CA ASP A 83 -13.95 -11.79 -3.00
C ASP A 83 -13.28 -10.41 -2.84
N ASN A 84 -12.52 -9.96 -3.83
CA ASN A 84 -11.84 -8.67 -3.80
C ASN A 84 -12.53 -7.68 -4.73
N ALA A 85 -12.38 -6.38 -4.47
CA ALA A 85 -12.74 -5.32 -5.41
C ALA A 85 -11.53 -4.87 -6.25
N LEU A 86 -10.32 -5.05 -5.72
CA LEU A 86 -9.03 -4.86 -6.40
C LEU A 86 -7.96 -5.66 -5.64
N LEU A 87 -7.12 -6.40 -6.34
CA LEU A 87 -6.10 -7.25 -5.73
C LEU A 87 -4.76 -7.18 -6.46
N PHE A 88 -3.68 -6.91 -5.71
CA PHE A 88 -2.30 -7.05 -6.14
C PHE A 88 -1.64 -8.21 -5.39
N THR A 89 -0.98 -9.13 -6.13
CA THR A 89 -0.37 -10.34 -5.55
C THR A 89 1.13 -10.43 -5.76
N ARG A 90 1.66 -9.66 -6.72
CA ARG A 90 3.09 -9.63 -7.06
C ARG A 90 3.43 -8.39 -7.89
N GLY A 91 4.72 -8.11 -8.03
CA GLY A 91 5.22 -6.92 -8.71
C GLY A 91 5.22 -5.69 -7.81
N THR A 92 5.78 -4.62 -8.31
CA THR A 92 5.79 -3.30 -7.68
C THR A 92 4.88 -2.36 -8.46
N VAL A 93 3.82 -1.91 -7.83
CA VAL A 93 2.85 -0.98 -8.43
C VAL A 93 2.98 0.37 -7.77
N THR A 94 3.19 1.42 -8.56
CA THR A 94 3.08 2.81 -8.12
C THR A 94 1.77 3.38 -8.65
N LEU A 95 0.88 3.71 -7.72
CA LEU A 95 -0.42 4.30 -8.01
C LEU A 95 -0.35 5.82 -7.87
N LEU A 96 -0.55 6.52 -8.97
CA LEU A 96 -0.49 7.97 -9.06
C LEU A 96 -1.89 8.55 -9.27
N GLY A 97 -2.27 9.53 -8.44
CA GLY A 97 -3.63 10.04 -8.43
C GLY A 97 -3.92 11.13 -9.45
N GLU A 98 -2.96 11.97 -9.77
CA GLU A 98 -3.15 13.20 -10.57
C GLU A 98 -4.36 14.06 -10.12
N GLY A 99 -4.61 14.09 -8.80
CA GLY A 99 -5.75 14.79 -8.23
C GLY A 99 -7.02 13.95 -8.06
N HIS A 100 -7.02 12.72 -8.55
CA HIS A 100 -8.18 11.82 -8.54
C HIS A 100 -8.23 10.88 -7.33
N SER A 101 -9.40 10.23 -7.17
CA SER A 101 -9.71 9.36 -6.05
C SER A 101 -10.13 7.95 -6.47
N ILE A 102 -9.85 6.98 -5.58
CA ILE A 102 -10.47 5.66 -5.60
C ILE A 102 -11.43 5.57 -4.43
N THR A 103 -12.69 5.28 -4.73
CA THR A 103 -13.73 5.01 -3.73
C THR A 103 -13.91 3.50 -3.59
N ALA A 104 -13.94 2.98 -2.36
CA ALA A 104 -14.18 1.57 -2.08
C ALA A 104 -15.55 1.11 -2.60
N ASP A 105 -15.66 -0.18 -2.92
CA ASP A 105 -16.92 -0.76 -3.42
C ASP A 105 -18.02 -0.71 -2.36
N ALA A 106 -19.07 0.05 -2.65
CA ALA A 106 -20.25 0.18 -1.80
C ALA A 106 -21.11 -1.10 -1.75
N THR A 107 -21.09 -1.91 -2.81
CA THR A 107 -21.93 -3.11 -2.92
C THR A 107 -21.29 -4.33 -2.31
N GLY A 108 -20.00 -4.53 -2.53
CA GLY A 108 -19.18 -5.60 -1.97
C GLY A 108 -18.50 -5.22 -0.66
N HIS A 109 -18.59 -3.94 -0.26
CA HIS A 109 -17.98 -3.42 0.97
C HIS A 109 -16.45 -3.70 1.06
N ARG A 110 -15.75 -3.63 -0.08
CA ARG A 110 -14.34 -4.01 -0.22
C ARG A 110 -13.47 -2.84 -0.68
N GLY A 111 -12.28 -2.79 -0.11
CA GLY A 111 -11.20 -1.91 -0.52
C GLY A 111 -10.16 -2.61 -1.41
N ILE A 112 -8.91 -2.19 -1.30
CA ILE A 112 -7.77 -2.73 -2.03
C ILE A 112 -7.12 -3.83 -1.20
N SER A 113 -6.84 -4.97 -1.82
CA SER A 113 -6.07 -6.06 -1.20
C SER A 113 -4.67 -6.14 -1.81
N VAL A 114 -3.66 -6.30 -0.97
CA VAL A 114 -2.26 -6.51 -1.38
C VAL A 114 -1.76 -7.75 -0.67
N SER A 115 -1.28 -8.73 -1.42
CA SER A 115 -0.92 -10.03 -0.84
C SER A 115 0.32 -10.63 -1.51
N GLY A 116 0.75 -11.79 -1.03
CA GLY A 116 1.92 -12.46 -1.59
C GLY A 116 3.19 -11.66 -1.37
N SER A 117 3.84 -11.25 -2.43
CA SER A 117 5.05 -10.42 -2.43
C SER A 117 4.84 -9.08 -3.17
N ALA A 118 3.60 -8.65 -3.36
CA ALA A 118 3.32 -7.40 -4.04
C ALA A 118 3.77 -6.20 -3.21
N VAL A 119 4.26 -5.18 -3.89
CA VAL A 119 4.56 -3.86 -3.34
C VAL A 119 3.60 -2.85 -3.96
N LEU A 120 2.84 -2.15 -3.13
CA LEU A 120 1.98 -1.05 -3.56
C LEU A 120 2.54 0.26 -3.02
N ASN A 121 2.84 1.19 -3.90
CA ASN A 121 3.21 2.56 -3.57
C ASN A 121 2.00 3.46 -3.83
N LEU A 122 1.55 4.19 -2.83
CA LEU A 122 0.55 5.25 -2.97
C LEU A 122 1.29 6.57 -3.09
N GLY A 123 1.30 7.13 -4.30
CA GLY A 123 2.20 8.22 -4.67
C GLY A 123 3.63 7.75 -4.90
N ALA A 124 4.56 8.70 -5.00
CA ALA A 124 5.99 8.44 -5.18
C ALA A 124 6.82 9.52 -4.47
N PRO A 125 8.10 9.25 -4.17
CA PRO A 125 8.99 10.27 -3.60
C PRO A 125 9.06 11.52 -4.50
N GLY A 126 8.77 12.69 -3.93
CA GLY A 126 8.78 13.98 -4.66
C GLY A 126 7.61 14.20 -5.62
N TYR A 127 6.66 13.28 -5.67
CA TYR A 127 5.42 13.46 -6.44
C TYR A 127 4.40 14.20 -5.58
N ALA A 128 3.99 15.40 -6.03
CA ALA A 128 3.15 16.30 -5.23
C ALA A 128 1.64 16.21 -5.52
N GLU A 129 1.27 15.51 -6.58
CA GLU A 129 -0.13 15.36 -6.98
C GLU A 129 -0.89 14.45 -6.01
N SER A 130 -2.12 14.82 -5.69
CA SER A 130 -2.90 14.08 -4.71
C SER A 130 -3.47 12.76 -5.24
N LEU A 131 -3.49 11.76 -4.36
CA LEU A 131 -4.20 10.49 -4.52
C LEU A 131 -5.06 10.28 -3.29
N THR A 132 -6.36 10.13 -3.46
CA THR A 132 -7.25 9.81 -2.34
C THR A 132 -7.84 8.41 -2.49
N ILE A 133 -7.68 7.57 -1.48
CA ILE A 133 -8.40 6.29 -1.35
C ILE A 133 -9.37 6.44 -0.20
N ARG A 134 -10.68 6.27 -0.45
CA ARG A 134 -11.72 6.55 0.53
C ARG A 134 -12.80 5.48 0.60
N GLY A 135 -13.50 5.44 1.74
CA GLY A 135 -14.78 4.76 1.85
C GLY A 135 -15.86 5.47 1.03
N GLY A 136 -17.02 4.86 0.90
CA GLY A 136 -18.13 5.42 0.12
C GLY A 136 -18.84 6.61 0.76
N GLY A 137 -18.45 7.00 1.97
CA GLY A 137 -19.09 8.09 2.73
C GLY A 137 -20.48 7.75 3.29
N GLY A 138 -21.05 8.67 4.09
CA GLY A 138 -22.36 8.47 4.72
C GLY A 138 -22.42 7.26 5.66
N ASP A 139 -23.52 6.55 5.64
CA ASP A 139 -23.73 5.35 6.48
C ASP A 139 -23.16 4.06 5.90
N MET A 140 -22.34 4.14 4.85
CA MET A 140 -21.74 2.97 4.22
C MET A 140 -20.73 2.30 5.16
N VAL A 141 -21.03 1.07 5.55
CA VAL A 141 -20.16 0.27 6.42
C VAL A 141 -19.34 -0.69 5.57
N LEU A 142 -18.03 -0.55 5.59
CA LEU A 142 -17.12 -1.51 4.96
C LEU A 142 -17.05 -2.82 5.76
N LEU A 143 -16.96 -3.94 5.06
CA LEU A 143 -16.69 -5.26 5.62
C LEU A 143 -15.21 -5.63 5.57
N SER A 144 -14.39 -4.79 4.94
CA SER A 144 -12.93 -4.91 4.91
C SER A 144 -12.30 -3.52 5.12
N PRO A 145 -11.02 -3.43 5.50
CA PRO A 145 -10.32 -2.14 5.54
C PRO A 145 -10.20 -1.52 4.14
N LEU A 146 -9.88 -0.23 4.07
CA LEU A 146 -9.55 0.41 2.80
C LEU A 146 -8.41 -0.30 2.09
N VAL A 147 -7.37 -0.67 2.85
CA VAL A 147 -6.26 -1.47 2.33
C VAL A 147 -5.98 -2.62 3.29
N SER A 148 -6.00 -3.83 2.77
CA SER A 148 -5.60 -5.03 3.51
C SER A 148 -4.30 -5.61 2.95
N LEU A 149 -3.32 -5.85 3.85
CA LEU A 149 -2.05 -6.46 3.51
C LEU A 149 -1.91 -7.83 4.15
N SER A 150 -1.42 -8.80 3.38
CA SER A 150 -1.18 -10.15 3.87
C SER A 150 0.04 -10.80 3.22
N GLY A 151 0.54 -11.87 3.83
CA GLY A 151 1.77 -12.52 3.36
C GLY A 151 2.99 -11.64 3.62
N ALA A 152 3.81 -11.42 2.61
CA ALA A 152 4.98 -10.54 2.64
C ALA A 152 4.74 -9.26 1.80
N ALA A 153 3.49 -8.82 1.70
CA ALA A 153 3.12 -7.62 0.95
C ALA A 153 3.65 -6.35 1.62
N VAL A 154 3.94 -5.34 0.81
CA VAL A 154 4.43 -4.04 1.28
C VAL A 154 3.51 -2.93 0.77
N LEU A 155 3.14 -2.01 1.66
CA LEU A 155 2.48 -0.75 1.32
C LEU A 155 3.39 0.41 1.70
N ASN A 156 3.73 1.25 0.74
CA ASN A 156 4.40 2.52 0.97
C ASN A 156 3.43 3.67 0.72
N VAL A 157 3.37 4.61 1.66
CA VAL A 157 2.52 5.81 1.55
C VAL A 157 3.43 7.03 1.51
N TYR A 158 3.30 7.84 0.46
CA TYR A 158 4.09 9.04 0.23
C TYR A 158 3.24 10.31 0.37
N ASP A 159 3.89 11.46 0.33
CA ASP A 159 3.22 12.77 0.36
C ASP A 159 2.19 12.88 -0.78
N GLY A 160 1.08 13.56 -0.51
CA GLY A 160 -0.06 13.66 -1.43
C GLY A 160 -1.05 12.48 -1.36
N ALA A 161 -0.67 11.33 -0.80
CA ALA A 161 -1.59 10.20 -0.64
C ALA A 161 -2.45 10.32 0.63
N ALA A 162 -3.74 10.05 0.51
CA ALA A 162 -4.70 10.04 1.61
C ALA A 162 -5.55 8.76 1.61
N LEU A 163 -5.62 8.11 2.78
CA LEU A 163 -6.54 7.01 3.08
C LEU A 163 -7.57 7.54 4.08
N ARG A 164 -8.84 7.61 3.70
CA ARG A 164 -9.79 8.38 4.51
C ARG A 164 -11.27 7.98 4.42
N ASP A 165 -12.04 8.55 5.36
CA ASP A 165 -13.50 8.57 5.34
C ASP A 165 -14.12 7.17 5.30
N THR A 166 -13.75 6.32 6.27
CA THR A 166 -14.33 4.99 6.39
C THR A 166 -15.18 4.84 7.64
N LEU A 167 -16.20 4.02 7.50
CA LEU A 167 -16.91 3.45 8.63
C LEU A 167 -16.86 1.92 8.52
N SER A 168 -16.34 1.26 9.54
CA SER A 168 -16.31 -0.19 9.62
C SER A 168 -16.89 -0.66 10.96
N ARG A 169 -17.39 -1.90 11.01
CA ARG A 169 -17.91 -2.53 12.25
C ARG A 169 -17.18 -3.79 12.66
N SER A 170 -16.44 -4.40 11.78
CA SER A 170 -15.82 -5.72 12.04
C SER A 170 -14.32 -5.78 11.77
N THR A 171 -13.80 -4.82 11.01
CA THR A 171 -12.40 -4.74 10.60
C THR A 171 -11.89 -3.32 10.83
N PRO A 172 -10.58 -3.06 10.88
CA PRO A 172 -10.07 -1.68 10.90
C PRO A 172 -10.66 -0.88 9.75
N GLY A 173 -10.84 0.41 9.97
CA GLY A 173 -11.35 1.29 8.90
C GLY A 173 -10.30 1.53 7.83
N GLY A 174 -9.08 1.88 8.22
CA GLY A 174 -8.00 2.27 7.32
C GLY A 174 -7.21 1.09 6.76
N VAL A 175 -6.15 0.68 7.46
CA VAL A 175 -5.20 -0.34 6.98
C VAL A 175 -5.12 -1.52 7.94
N GLN A 176 -5.15 -2.73 7.40
CA GLN A 176 -4.88 -3.96 8.16
C GLN A 176 -3.66 -4.69 7.61
N LEU A 177 -2.75 -5.04 8.50
CA LEU A 177 -1.58 -5.84 8.21
C LEU A 177 -1.69 -7.20 8.90
N SER A 178 -1.31 -8.26 8.17
CA SER A 178 -1.23 -9.63 8.70
C SER A 178 -0.07 -10.40 8.07
N GLY A 179 0.28 -11.54 8.64
CA GLY A 179 1.43 -12.33 8.19
C GLY A 179 2.74 -11.62 8.50
N THR A 180 3.57 -11.36 7.52
CA THR A 180 4.83 -10.61 7.61
C THR A 180 4.78 -9.30 6.81
N ALA A 181 3.57 -8.81 6.53
CA ALA A 181 3.37 -7.62 5.72
C ALA A 181 3.98 -6.36 6.36
N GLU A 182 4.30 -5.38 5.53
CA GLU A 182 4.89 -4.12 5.96
C GLU A 182 4.05 -2.93 5.49
N LEU A 183 3.85 -1.96 6.38
CA LEU A 183 3.37 -0.61 6.05
C LEU A 183 4.47 0.38 6.36
N ASN A 184 4.88 1.18 5.38
CA ASN A 184 5.84 2.25 5.54
C ASN A 184 5.16 3.58 5.18
N MET A 185 4.90 4.41 6.16
CA MET A 185 4.44 5.78 5.95
C MET A 185 5.65 6.70 5.90
N HIS A 186 5.99 7.17 4.70
CA HIS A 186 7.02 8.18 4.46
C HIS A 186 6.44 9.59 4.45
N GLY A 187 5.14 9.69 4.21
CA GLY A 187 4.34 10.91 4.16
C GLY A 187 2.85 10.57 4.09
N GLY A 188 2.04 11.50 3.56
CA GLY A 188 0.61 11.29 3.37
C GLY A 188 -0.20 11.27 4.66
N VAL A 189 -1.47 10.85 4.57
CA VAL A 189 -2.39 10.87 5.70
C VAL A 189 -3.31 9.64 5.75
N ILE A 190 -3.55 9.15 6.97
CA ILE A 190 -4.64 8.21 7.28
C ILE A 190 -5.59 8.98 8.21
N GLU A 191 -6.81 9.28 7.75
CA GLU A 191 -7.69 10.14 8.50
C GLU A 191 -9.16 9.73 8.46
N HIS A 192 -9.90 10.02 9.53
CA HIS A 192 -11.33 9.75 9.65
C HIS A 192 -11.69 8.29 9.32
N CYS A 193 -10.81 7.39 9.71
CA CYS A 193 -11.02 5.96 9.60
C CYS A 193 -11.64 5.45 10.91
N ASN A 194 -12.93 5.12 10.87
CA ASN A 194 -13.71 4.84 12.06
C ASN A 194 -14.09 3.37 12.13
N ASN A 195 -13.99 2.82 13.33
CA ASN A 195 -14.45 1.47 13.64
C ASN A 195 -15.20 1.47 14.97
N SER A 196 -16.44 0.98 14.95
CA SER A 196 -17.29 0.97 16.15
C SER A 196 -17.23 -0.32 16.96
N LEU A 197 -16.62 -1.40 16.45
CA LEU A 197 -16.63 -2.73 17.06
C LEU A 197 -15.29 -3.46 17.00
N SER A 198 -14.23 -2.88 16.48
CA SER A 198 -12.92 -3.53 16.35
C SER A 198 -11.80 -2.72 17.00
N VAL A 199 -10.60 -3.24 16.91
CA VAL A 199 -9.46 -2.89 17.75
C VAL A 199 -8.94 -1.47 17.48
N ALA A 200 -8.89 -0.99 16.23
CA ALA A 200 -8.50 0.39 15.90
C ALA A 200 -9.22 0.93 14.65
N GLY A 201 -9.31 2.24 14.55
CA GLY A 201 -9.86 2.91 13.36
C GLY A 201 -8.87 3.01 12.22
N GLY A 202 -7.65 3.48 12.48
CA GLY A 202 -6.65 3.78 11.46
C GLY A 202 -5.88 2.55 10.98
N VAL A 203 -5.02 1.97 11.82
CA VAL A 203 -4.12 0.87 11.43
C VAL A 203 -4.19 -0.28 12.43
N VAL A 204 -4.31 -1.50 11.93
CA VAL A 204 -4.13 -2.71 12.76
C VAL A 204 -2.96 -3.52 12.24
N VAL A 205 -2.05 -3.88 13.14
CA VAL A 205 -0.85 -4.67 12.89
C VAL A 205 -0.99 -5.99 13.61
N ASP A 206 -1.07 -7.10 12.88
CA ASP A 206 -1.23 -8.44 13.46
C ASP A 206 -0.24 -9.44 12.83
N GLY A 207 -0.17 -10.64 13.40
CA GLY A 207 0.81 -11.64 12.99
C GLY A 207 2.23 -11.21 13.35
N ALA A 208 3.15 -11.25 12.42
CA ALA A 208 4.52 -10.74 12.53
C ALA A 208 4.76 -9.50 11.64
N ALA A 209 3.69 -8.76 11.34
CA ALA A 209 3.72 -7.60 10.46
C ALA A 209 4.42 -6.40 11.13
N VAL A 210 4.84 -5.45 10.30
CA VAL A 210 5.60 -4.27 10.72
C VAL A 210 4.93 -3.01 10.21
N PHE A 211 4.68 -2.07 11.10
CA PHE A 211 4.30 -0.71 10.73
C PHE A 211 5.45 0.25 11.04
N ARG A 212 5.95 0.96 10.01
CA ARG A 212 6.94 2.04 10.16
C ARG A 212 6.31 3.37 9.88
N LEU A 213 6.21 4.22 10.90
CA LEU A 213 5.81 5.61 10.76
C LEU A 213 7.08 6.47 10.70
N CYS A 214 7.50 6.80 9.48
CA CYS A 214 8.71 7.56 9.16
C CYS A 214 8.38 9.00 8.75
N GLY A 215 7.10 9.32 8.60
CA GLY A 215 6.54 10.61 8.23
C GLY A 215 5.03 10.53 8.09
N GLY A 216 4.39 11.64 7.70
CA GLY A 216 2.94 11.70 7.51
C GLY A 216 2.15 11.81 8.80
N THR A 217 0.83 11.66 8.71
CA THR A 217 -0.09 11.91 9.82
C THR A 217 -1.19 10.85 9.88
N ILE A 218 -1.51 10.38 11.09
CA ILE A 218 -2.73 9.62 11.38
C ILE A 218 -3.60 10.51 12.26
N ARG A 219 -4.82 10.83 11.82
CA ARG A 219 -5.68 11.77 12.57
C ARG A 219 -7.18 11.48 12.47
N GLY A 220 -7.90 11.90 13.50
CA GLY A 220 -9.36 11.81 13.51
C GLY A 220 -9.90 10.39 13.37
N CYS A 221 -9.10 9.38 13.70
CA CYS A 221 -9.50 7.98 13.65
C CYS A 221 -10.12 7.55 14.97
N THR A 222 -11.20 6.77 14.91
CA THR A 222 -11.92 6.28 16.10
C THR A 222 -11.98 4.76 16.10
N GLY A 223 -11.67 4.14 17.22
CA GLY A 223 -11.75 2.68 17.43
C GLY A 223 -11.60 2.31 18.89
N TYR A 224 -11.74 1.05 19.25
CA TYR A 224 -11.56 0.59 20.64
C TYR A 224 -10.17 0.93 21.17
N GLY A 225 -9.14 0.84 20.33
CA GLY A 225 -7.74 1.18 20.64
C GLY A 225 -7.27 2.48 19.97
N GLY A 226 -8.18 3.35 19.56
CA GLY A 226 -7.83 4.62 18.92
C GLY A 226 -7.31 4.47 17.50
N ALA A 227 -6.17 5.12 17.19
CA ALA A 227 -5.62 5.19 15.84
C ALA A 227 -4.96 3.90 15.38
N VAL A 228 -4.10 3.31 16.21
CA VAL A 228 -3.26 2.16 15.88
C VAL A 228 -3.42 1.07 16.92
N ALA A 229 -3.59 -0.17 16.49
CA ALA A 229 -3.55 -1.33 17.38
C ALA A 229 -2.53 -2.35 16.89
N ILE A 230 -1.76 -2.90 17.83
CA ILE A 230 -0.70 -3.86 17.58
C ILE A 230 -0.99 -5.13 18.34
N GLY A 231 -1.24 -6.23 17.62
CA GLY A 231 -1.52 -7.56 18.16
C GLY A 231 -0.48 -8.60 17.74
N GLY A 232 -0.64 -9.82 18.22
CA GLY A 232 0.20 -10.95 17.87
C GLY A 232 1.69 -10.71 18.15
N GLN A 233 2.52 -10.88 17.15
CA GLN A 233 3.96 -10.55 17.13
C GLN A 233 4.23 -9.27 16.32
N GLY A 234 3.18 -8.54 15.99
CA GLY A 234 3.27 -7.28 15.25
C GLY A 234 4.10 -6.25 16.00
N ARG A 235 4.76 -5.37 15.28
CA ARG A 235 5.59 -4.31 15.84
C ARG A 235 5.40 -2.99 15.13
N MET A 236 5.70 -1.91 15.83
CA MET A 236 5.72 -0.56 15.28
C MET A 236 7.08 0.10 15.51
N GLU A 237 7.57 0.76 14.48
CA GLU A 237 8.74 1.63 14.50
C GLU A 237 8.27 3.05 14.22
N PHE A 238 8.38 3.93 15.21
CA PHE A 238 7.92 5.31 15.12
C PHE A 238 9.13 6.25 15.16
N SER A 239 9.60 6.69 14.00
CA SER A 239 10.78 7.54 13.88
C SER A 239 10.46 9.01 13.61
N ALA A 240 9.36 9.26 12.90
CA ALA A 240 8.85 10.61 12.61
C ALA A 240 7.36 10.54 12.27
N GLY A 241 6.71 11.71 12.12
CA GLY A 241 5.29 11.80 11.81
C GLY A 241 4.45 12.19 13.03
N LEU A 242 3.13 12.13 12.88
CA LEU A 242 2.18 12.63 13.86
C LEU A 242 0.98 11.69 13.99
N ILE A 243 0.56 11.41 15.23
CA ILE A 243 -0.73 10.81 15.54
C ILE A 243 -1.50 11.80 16.41
N GLU A 244 -2.63 12.28 15.93
CA GLU A 244 -3.37 13.35 16.62
C GLU A 244 -4.89 13.21 16.50
N ASN A 245 -5.61 13.78 17.45
CA ASN A 245 -7.08 13.89 17.43
C ASN A 245 -7.79 12.54 17.18
N CYS A 246 -7.20 11.44 17.63
CA CYS A 246 -7.80 10.12 17.53
C CYS A 246 -8.51 9.75 18.82
N GLU A 247 -9.65 9.09 18.71
CA GLU A 247 -10.51 8.77 19.81
C GLU A 247 -10.54 7.26 20.09
N SER A 248 -10.39 6.89 21.34
CA SER A 248 -10.61 5.53 21.80
C SER A 248 -12.01 5.38 22.40
N LEU A 249 -12.69 4.31 22.03
CA LEU A 249 -13.99 3.94 22.59
C LEU A 249 -13.88 3.17 23.91
N ASP A 250 -12.70 2.65 24.22
CA ASP A 250 -12.48 1.82 25.43
C ASP A 250 -11.08 2.01 26.02
N CYS A 251 -10.01 1.64 25.30
CA CYS A 251 -8.66 1.64 25.85
C CYS A 251 -7.62 2.14 24.86
N GLY A 252 -6.65 2.94 25.32
CA GLY A 252 -5.62 3.59 24.49
C GLY A 252 -6.20 4.76 23.69
N GLY A 253 -5.55 5.86 23.53
CA GLY A 253 -6.02 6.99 22.72
C GLY A 253 -5.41 6.97 21.32
N ALA A 254 -4.08 6.93 21.27
CA ALA A 254 -3.33 6.92 20.01
C ALA A 254 -2.94 5.50 19.60
N ILE A 255 -2.35 4.73 20.52
CA ILE A 255 -1.81 3.39 20.24
C ILE A 255 -2.27 2.42 21.32
N LEU A 256 -2.84 1.30 20.89
CA LEU A 256 -3.14 0.14 21.74
C LEU A 256 -2.14 -0.96 21.46
N LEU A 257 -1.43 -1.41 22.49
CA LEU A 257 -0.52 -2.54 22.40
C LEU A 257 -1.14 -3.75 23.10
N VAL A 258 -1.49 -4.76 22.32
CA VAL A 258 -1.96 -6.08 22.80
C VAL A 258 -0.88 -7.15 22.54
N SER A 259 0.27 -6.72 22.05
CA SER A 259 1.41 -7.54 21.66
C SER A 259 2.46 -7.57 22.78
N THR A 260 3.26 -8.63 22.80
CA THR A 260 4.49 -8.70 23.61
C THR A 260 5.72 -8.16 22.87
N ALA A 261 5.56 -7.79 21.59
CA ALA A 261 6.64 -7.24 20.79
C ALA A 261 6.92 -5.77 21.17
N PRO A 262 8.18 -5.30 21.06
CA PRO A 262 8.52 -3.94 21.45
C PRO A 262 8.00 -2.90 20.43
N ILE A 263 7.64 -1.73 20.94
CA ILE A 263 7.52 -0.51 20.14
C ILE A 263 8.86 0.22 20.18
N HIS A 264 9.41 0.50 19.01
CA HIS A 264 10.63 1.31 18.87
C HIS A 264 10.24 2.75 18.56
N TYR A 265 10.56 3.64 19.50
CA TYR A 265 10.30 5.07 19.35
C TYR A 265 11.61 5.82 19.12
N GLY A 266 11.79 6.39 17.92
CA GLY A 266 13.00 7.13 17.50
C GLY A 266 12.81 8.65 17.38
N GLY A 267 11.59 9.15 17.46
CA GLY A 267 11.30 10.59 17.42
C GLY A 267 10.03 10.96 16.67
N GLY A 268 8.99 11.10 16.82
CA GLY A 268 7.71 11.55 16.28
C GLY A 268 6.85 12.13 17.40
N THR A 269 5.61 12.51 17.09
CA THR A 269 4.64 12.98 18.09
C THR A 269 3.38 12.11 18.08
N ALA A 270 2.94 11.66 19.24
CA ALA A 270 1.76 10.85 19.44
C ALA A 270 0.78 11.50 20.42
#